data_74182fceb57f3f99b1b8016ea1f8ea88
#
_entry.id   74182fceb57f3f99b1b8016ea1f8ea88
#
_cell.length_a   1.000
_cell.length_b   1.000
_cell.length_c   1.000
_cell.angle_alpha   90.00
_cell.angle_beta   90.00
_cell.angle_gamma   90.00
#
_symmetry.space_group_name_H-M   'P 1'
#
loop_
_entity.id
_entity.type
_entity.pdbx_description
1 polymer ?
#
loop_
_entity_poly.entity_id
_entity_poly.type
_entity_poly.pdbx_seq_one_letter_code
_entity_poly.pdbx_strand_id
1 'polypeptide(L)'
;MKNNYYIGLDVHKETIAIAYASSENREDAVYHGPCGGSVPAAVRALRKLAEKLEVEFGELKVCYEAGPTGFVLARRLIRYGLDCVLMSPSKTERKPNEKINTDKRDACKIARLFRNGDITEVRIPPVLDEAVRDVCRARTDASDDLSRSKQRLSAFLLRNGFNYTGKSKWTAAHMRYIREL
;
A
#
# COMPACT_ATOMS: atom_id res chain seq x y z
N MET A 1 -13.48 -5.66 -32.47
CA MET A 1 -12.54 -4.96 -31.53
C MET A 1 -12.04 -5.97 -30.54
N LYS A 2 -10.79 -5.92 -30.12
CA LYS A 2 -10.24 -6.85 -29.13
C LYS A 2 -10.74 -6.45 -27.75
N ASN A 3 -11.34 -7.36 -27.01
CA ASN A 3 -11.86 -7.09 -25.67
C ASN A 3 -10.68 -6.91 -24.69
N ASN A 4 -10.62 -5.79 -23.97
CA ASN A 4 -9.64 -5.56 -22.93
C ASN A 4 -10.25 -5.87 -21.57
N TYR A 5 -9.51 -6.63 -20.75
CA TYR A 5 -9.91 -6.93 -19.39
C TYR A 5 -9.05 -6.17 -18.38
N TYR A 6 -9.73 -5.43 -17.52
CA TYR A 6 -9.16 -4.62 -16.46
C TYR A 6 -9.33 -5.35 -15.13
N ILE A 7 -8.21 -5.76 -14.55
CA ILE A 7 -8.16 -6.58 -13.34
C ILE A 7 -7.87 -5.69 -12.15
N GLY A 8 -8.76 -5.70 -11.16
CA GLY A 8 -8.54 -5.06 -9.86
C GLY A 8 -8.08 -6.10 -8.85
N LEU A 9 -6.98 -5.80 -8.17
CA LEU A 9 -6.49 -6.60 -7.06
C LEU A 9 -6.60 -5.79 -5.77
N ASP A 10 -7.27 -6.36 -4.77
CA ASP A 10 -7.17 -5.88 -3.40
C ASP A 10 -6.15 -6.74 -2.65
N VAL A 11 -4.99 -6.13 -2.34
CA VAL A 11 -3.78 -6.85 -1.92
C VAL A 11 -3.58 -6.73 -0.43
N HIS A 12 -3.75 -7.84 0.29
CA HIS A 12 -3.43 -8.00 1.69
C HIS A 12 -2.22 -8.92 1.91
N LYS A 13 -1.73 -8.97 3.14
CA LYS A 13 -0.57 -9.80 3.51
C LYS A 13 -0.78 -11.28 3.18
N GLU A 14 -1.93 -11.82 3.53
CA GLU A 14 -2.23 -13.26 3.43
C GLU A 14 -3.06 -13.61 2.20
N THR A 15 -3.80 -12.65 1.65
CA THR A 15 -4.78 -12.85 0.58
C THR A 15 -4.75 -11.74 -0.45
N ILE A 16 -5.14 -12.07 -1.67
CA ILE A 16 -5.39 -11.11 -2.75
C ILE A 16 -6.78 -11.42 -3.30
N ALA A 17 -7.70 -10.47 -3.21
CA ALA A 17 -8.99 -10.56 -3.86
C ALA A 17 -8.88 -10.06 -5.30
N ILE A 18 -9.48 -10.79 -6.24
CA ILE A 18 -9.37 -10.55 -7.68
C ILE A 18 -10.77 -10.26 -8.25
N ALA A 19 -10.88 -9.18 -9.00
CA ALA A 19 -12.06 -8.86 -9.80
C ALA A 19 -11.63 -8.39 -11.19
N TYR A 20 -12.55 -8.42 -12.15
CA TYR A 20 -12.29 -7.95 -13.50
C TYR A 20 -13.48 -7.17 -14.07
N ALA A 21 -13.19 -6.26 -15.00
CA ALA A 21 -14.15 -5.51 -15.78
C ALA A 21 -13.77 -5.57 -17.26
N SER A 22 -14.76 -5.77 -18.14
CA SER A 22 -14.56 -5.80 -19.58
C SER A 22 -14.70 -4.40 -20.20
N SER A 23 -13.95 -4.11 -21.27
CA SER A 23 -14.11 -2.88 -22.05
C SER A 23 -15.39 -2.82 -22.88
N GLU A 24 -15.94 -3.98 -23.28
CA GLU A 24 -17.12 -4.06 -24.12
C GLU A 24 -18.42 -3.90 -23.34
N ASN A 25 -18.38 -4.24 -22.06
CA ASN A 25 -19.56 -4.23 -21.21
C ASN A 25 -19.42 -3.16 -20.12
N ARG A 26 -20.37 -2.23 -20.07
CA ARG A 26 -20.45 -1.23 -18.97
C ARG A 26 -21.07 -1.79 -17.70
N GLU A 27 -21.34 -3.08 -17.65
CA GLU A 27 -21.79 -3.76 -16.44
C GLU A 27 -20.76 -3.63 -15.29
N ASP A 28 -21.22 -3.90 -14.09
CA ASP A 28 -20.36 -3.87 -12.90
C ASP A 28 -19.21 -4.89 -13.01
N ALA A 29 -18.11 -4.58 -12.34
CA ALA A 29 -16.98 -5.49 -12.28
C ALA A 29 -17.40 -6.82 -11.64
N VAL A 30 -16.88 -7.92 -12.18
CA VAL A 30 -17.16 -9.28 -11.73
C VAL A 30 -16.09 -9.75 -10.77
N TYR A 31 -16.51 -10.21 -9.60
CA TYR A 31 -15.60 -10.82 -8.64
C TYR A 31 -15.19 -12.23 -9.10
N HIS A 32 -13.87 -12.46 -9.21
CA HIS A 32 -13.33 -13.77 -9.60
C HIS A 32 -13.12 -14.69 -8.40
N GLY A 33 -12.65 -14.15 -7.28
CA GLY A 33 -12.33 -14.89 -6.07
C GLY A 33 -11.02 -14.46 -5.43
N PRO A 34 -10.67 -15.02 -4.26
CA PRO A 34 -9.40 -14.75 -3.61
C PRO A 34 -8.31 -15.72 -4.06
N CYS A 35 -7.06 -15.31 -3.89
CA CYS A 35 -5.91 -16.20 -3.91
C CYS A 35 -4.98 -15.89 -2.73
N GLY A 36 -3.97 -16.73 -2.50
CA GLY A 36 -2.95 -16.46 -1.47
C GLY A 36 -2.12 -15.22 -1.79
N GLY A 37 -1.63 -14.51 -0.75
CA GLY A 37 -0.88 -13.24 -0.86
C GLY A 37 0.50 -13.35 -1.54
N SER A 38 0.93 -14.54 -1.95
CA SER A 38 2.22 -14.73 -2.62
C SER A 38 2.16 -14.44 -4.12
N VAL A 39 3.26 -13.91 -4.68
CA VAL A 39 3.38 -13.67 -6.13
C VAL A 39 3.08 -14.92 -6.97
N PRO A 40 3.60 -16.13 -6.65
CA PRO A 40 3.25 -17.35 -7.41
C PRO A 40 1.77 -17.68 -7.35
N ALA A 41 1.08 -17.43 -6.23
CA ALA A 41 -0.36 -17.66 -6.12
C ALA A 41 -1.14 -16.66 -7.00
N ALA A 42 -0.77 -15.38 -6.98
CA ALA A 42 -1.36 -14.36 -7.84
C ALA A 42 -1.20 -14.70 -9.32
N VAL A 43 0.00 -15.06 -9.76
CA VAL A 43 0.27 -15.44 -11.17
C VAL A 43 -0.54 -16.65 -11.59
N ARG A 44 -0.64 -17.70 -10.75
CA ARG A 44 -1.49 -18.85 -11.05
C ARG A 44 -2.97 -18.50 -11.17
N ALA A 45 -3.47 -17.65 -10.27
CA ALA A 45 -4.86 -17.19 -10.30
C ALA A 45 -5.16 -16.34 -11.55
N LEU A 46 -4.25 -15.45 -11.92
CA LEU A 46 -4.39 -14.60 -13.11
C LEU A 46 -4.30 -15.43 -14.41
N ARG A 47 -3.48 -16.48 -14.46
CA ARG A 47 -3.45 -17.41 -15.61
C ARG A 47 -4.77 -18.14 -15.78
N LYS A 48 -5.33 -18.69 -14.69
CA LYS A 48 -6.66 -19.31 -14.70
C LYS A 48 -7.76 -18.34 -15.11
N LEU A 49 -7.62 -17.07 -14.71
CA LEU A 49 -8.56 -16.03 -15.13
C LEU A 49 -8.43 -15.76 -16.63
N ALA A 50 -7.21 -15.67 -17.19
CA ALA A 50 -6.99 -15.48 -18.62
C ALA A 50 -7.58 -16.64 -19.44
N GLU A 51 -7.35 -17.89 -19.00
CA GLU A 51 -7.96 -19.09 -19.61
C GLU A 51 -9.50 -19.00 -19.59
N LYS A 52 -10.10 -18.63 -18.45
CA LYS A 52 -11.56 -18.46 -18.31
C LYS A 52 -12.13 -17.36 -19.22
N LEU A 53 -11.36 -16.31 -19.46
CA LEU A 53 -11.75 -15.17 -20.29
C LEU A 53 -11.39 -15.36 -21.77
N GLU A 54 -10.75 -16.49 -22.10
CA GLU A 54 -10.30 -16.83 -23.45
C GLU A 54 -9.37 -15.77 -24.08
N VAL A 55 -8.44 -15.23 -23.26
CA VAL A 55 -7.44 -14.23 -23.65
C VAL A 55 -6.03 -14.67 -23.30
N GLU A 56 -5.05 -14.11 -24.00
CA GLU A 56 -3.65 -14.31 -23.63
C GLU A 56 -3.33 -13.65 -22.28
N PHE A 57 -2.49 -14.31 -21.49
CA PHE A 57 -2.13 -13.86 -20.15
C PHE A 57 -1.59 -12.42 -20.14
N GLY A 58 -0.76 -12.05 -21.12
CA GLY A 58 -0.20 -10.69 -21.25
C GLY A 58 -1.20 -9.60 -21.65
N GLU A 59 -2.42 -9.96 -22.03
CA GLU A 59 -3.48 -9.02 -22.38
C GLU A 59 -4.28 -8.53 -21.17
N LEU A 60 -4.11 -9.17 -20.01
CA LEU A 60 -4.71 -8.70 -18.78
C LEU A 60 -4.03 -7.41 -18.32
N LYS A 61 -4.81 -6.36 -18.16
CA LYS A 61 -4.37 -5.11 -17.54
C LYS A 61 -4.65 -5.16 -16.05
N VAL A 62 -3.62 -5.05 -15.23
CA VAL A 62 -3.73 -5.27 -13.78
C VAL A 62 -3.53 -3.97 -13.03
N CYS A 63 -4.36 -3.70 -12.03
CA CYS A 63 -4.23 -2.56 -11.14
C CYS A 63 -4.43 -2.97 -9.69
N TYR A 64 -3.65 -2.38 -8.79
CA TYR A 64 -3.92 -2.46 -7.35
C TYR A 64 -3.54 -1.16 -6.64
N GLU A 65 -4.05 -0.98 -5.42
CA GLU A 65 -3.83 0.22 -4.63
C GLU A 65 -2.43 0.21 -4.01
N ALA A 66 -1.68 1.32 -4.15
CA ALA A 66 -0.39 1.48 -3.50
C ALA A 66 -0.57 1.50 -1.98
N GLY A 67 0.03 0.54 -1.30
CA GLY A 67 -0.14 0.31 0.14
C GLY A 67 1.10 -0.29 0.79
N PRO A 68 0.96 -0.82 2.01
CA PRO A 68 2.08 -1.35 2.80
C PRO A 68 2.76 -2.57 2.16
N THR A 69 2.13 -3.22 1.19
CA THR A 69 2.72 -4.35 0.45
C THR A 69 3.79 -3.93 -0.56
N GLY A 70 3.98 -2.61 -0.77
CA GLY A 70 5.04 -2.06 -1.60
C GLY A 70 4.89 -2.37 -3.09
N PHE A 71 6.02 -2.33 -3.81
CA PHE A 71 6.07 -2.46 -5.27
C PHE A 71 6.50 -3.84 -5.76
N VAL A 72 6.77 -4.79 -4.86
CA VAL A 72 7.33 -6.11 -5.22
C VAL A 72 6.37 -6.89 -6.12
N LEU A 73 5.08 -6.89 -5.82
CA LEU A 73 4.07 -7.58 -6.61
C LEU A 73 4.03 -7.02 -8.04
N ALA A 74 3.93 -5.69 -8.21
CA ALA A 74 3.89 -5.06 -9.53
C ALA A 74 5.13 -5.39 -10.36
N ARG A 75 6.33 -5.21 -9.80
CA ARG A 75 7.58 -5.54 -10.50
C ARG A 75 7.64 -7.00 -10.95
N ARG A 76 7.10 -7.91 -10.15
CA ARG A 76 7.04 -9.34 -10.51
C ARG A 76 6.00 -9.59 -11.60
N LEU A 77 4.80 -9.03 -11.51
CA LEU A 77 3.77 -9.17 -12.53
C LEU A 77 4.25 -8.62 -13.88
N ILE A 78 4.91 -7.45 -13.88
CA ILE A 78 5.52 -6.87 -15.09
C ILE A 78 6.59 -7.81 -15.67
N ARG A 79 7.45 -8.43 -14.86
CA ARG A 79 8.42 -9.43 -15.33
C ARG A 79 7.77 -10.69 -15.92
N TYR A 80 6.55 -11.01 -15.51
CA TYR A 80 5.75 -12.08 -16.12
C TYR A 80 5.02 -11.65 -17.40
N GLY A 81 5.21 -10.42 -17.85
CA GLY A 81 4.63 -9.89 -19.10
C GLY A 81 3.26 -9.25 -18.95
N LEU A 82 2.80 -8.96 -17.73
CA LEU A 82 1.55 -8.25 -17.48
C LEU A 82 1.75 -6.74 -17.52
N ASP A 83 0.75 -6.03 -18.05
CA ASP A 83 0.61 -4.58 -17.87
C ASP A 83 0.04 -4.33 -16.46
N CYS A 84 0.91 -3.89 -15.53
CA CYS A 84 0.55 -3.71 -14.13
C CYS A 84 0.84 -2.29 -13.67
N VAL A 85 -0.19 -1.59 -13.23
CA VAL A 85 -0.13 -0.24 -12.68
C VAL A 85 -0.55 -0.21 -11.22
N LEU A 86 -0.07 0.79 -10.48
CA LEU A 86 -0.53 1.08 -9.13
C LEU A 86 -1.38 2.35 -9.11
N MET A 87 -2.44 2.34 -8.34
CA MET A 87 -3.26 3.52 -8.11
C MET A 87 -3.01 4.13 -6.73
N SER A 88 -3.16 5.45 -6.64
CA SER A 88 -3.04 6.19 -5.37
C SER A 88 -4.30 6.00 -4.51
N PRO A 89 -4.18 5.64 -3.22
CA PRO A 89 -5.31 5.50 -2.31
C PRO A 89 -6.02 6.82 -1.99
N SER A 90 -5.30 7.94 -2.06
CA SER A 90 -5.77 9.23 -1.56
C SER A 90 -6.77 9.96 -2.47
N LYS A 91 -6.99 9.47 -3.69
CA LYS A 91 -7.91 10.08 -4.66
C LYS A 91 -9.15 9.24 -4.98
N THR A 92 -9.33 8.13 -4.28
CA THR A 92 -10.53 7.32 -4.45
C THR A 92 -11.65 7.92 -3.62
N GLU A 93 -12.66 8.51 -4.26
CA GLU A 93 -13.84 9.04 -3.56
C GLU A 93 -14.48 7.95 -2.71
N ARG A 94 -14.50 8.17 -1.39
CA ARG A 94 -15.28 7.34 -0.47
C ARG A 94 -16.70 7.88 -0.46
N LYS A 95 -17.65 7.10 -0.96
CA LYS A 95 -19.05 7.46 -0.80
C LYS A 95 -19.42 7.42 0.68
N PRO A 96 -20.09 8.46 1.23
CA PRO A 96 -20.38 8.59 2.66
C PRO A 96 -21.15 7.40 3.28
N ASN A 97 -21.78 6.58 2.47
CA ASN A 97 -22.64 5.46 2.89
C ASN A 97 -22.00 4.06 2.76
N GLU A 98 -20.75 3.94 2.36
CA GLU A 98 -20.05 2.64 2.29
C GLU A 98 -19.51 2.25 3.67
N LYS A 99 -20.39 1.82 4.59
CA LYS A 99 -20.04 1.43 5.97
C LYS A 99 -19.38 0.04 6.09
N ILE A 100 -19.40 -0.78 5.05
CA ILE A 100 -18.84 -2.15 5.08
C ILE A 100 -17.90 -2.31 3.89
N ASN A 101 -16.60 -2.15 4.12
CA ASN A 101 -15.57 -2.55 3.17
C ASN A 101 -15.39 -4.06 3.24
N THR A 102 -15.40 -4.72 2.09
CA THR A 102 -15.01 -6.11 1.95
C THR A 102 -14.03 -6.22 0.79
N ASP A 103 -13.03 -7.08 0.91
CA ASP A 103 -12.01 -7.34 -0.11
C ASP A 103 -12.64 -7.53 -1.51
N LYS A 104 -13.80 -8.20 -1.57
CA LYS A 104 -14.58 -8.37 -2.81
C LYS A 104 -15.00 -7.03 -3.42
N ARG A 105 -15.54 -6.11 -2.61
CA ARG A 105 -16.03 -4.81 -3.09
C ARG A 105 -14.89 -3.92 -3.51
N ASP A 106 -13.79 -3.95 -2.77
CA ASP A 106 -12.59 -3.15 -3.05
C ASP A 106 -11.92 -3.62 -4.34
N ALA A 107 -11.76 -4.92 -4.57
CA ALA A 107 -11.27 -5.46 -5.84
C ALA A 107 -12.18 -5.06 -7.03
N CYS A 108 -13.51 -5.17 -6.90
CA CYS A 108 -14.44 -4.76 -7.95
C CYS A 108 -14.39 -3.24 -8.21
N LYS A 109 -14.26 -2.44 -7.16
CA LYS A 109 -14.10 -0.99 -7.27
C LYS A 109 -12.83 -0.62 -8.04
N ILE A 110 -11.70 -1.25 -7.71
CA ILE A 110 -10.42 -1.05 -8.40
C ILE A 110 -10.55 -1.40 -9.89
N ALA A 111 -11.12 -2.57 -10.22
CA ALA A 111 -11.31 -2.99 -11.61
C ALA A 111 -12.15 -2.00 -12.41
N ARG A 112 -13.25 -1.49 -11.83
CA ARG A 112 -14.15 -0.51 -12.45
C ARG A 112 -13.47 0.83 -12.66
N LEU A 113 -12.78 1.36 -11.64
CA LEU A 113 -12.05 2.63 -11.74
C LEU A 113 -10.95 2.55 -12.81
N PHE A 114 -10.23 1.43 -12.84
CA PHE A 114 -9.18 1.20 -13.83
C PHE A 114 -9.74 1.15 -15.26
N ARG A 115 -10.82 0.42 -15.48
CA ARG A 115 -11.51 0.37 -16.79
C ARG A 115 -11.94 1.75 -17.26
N ASN A 116 -12.45 2.58 -16.36
CA ASN A 116 -12.97 3.91 -16.68
C ASN A 116 -11.85 4.95 -16.89
N GLY A 117 -10.60 4.65 -16.50
CA GLY A 117 -9.52 5.63 -16.47
C GLY A 117 -9.57 6.58 -15.26
N ASP A 118 -10.41 6.29 -14.26
CA ASP A 118 -10.62 7.11 -13.06
C ASP A 118 -9.58 6.82 -11.96
N ILE A 119 -8.35 6.50 -12.36
CA ILE A 119 -7.25 6.23 -11.45
C ILE A 119 -6.17 7.31 -11.54
N THR A 120 -5.49 7.57 -10.44
CA THR A 120 -4.23 8.32 -10.45
C THR A 120 -3.09 7.31 -10.30
N GLU A 121 -2.33 7.12 -11.36
CA GLU A 121 -1.22 6.18 -11.35
C GLU A 121 -0.09 6.62 -10.43
N VAL A 122 0.48 5.67 -9.72
CA VAL A 122 1.69 5.83 -8.91
C VAL A 122 2.87 5.25 -9.66
N ARG A 123 3.88 6.08 -9.91
CA ARG A 123 5.12 5.63 -10.54
C ARG A 123 5.82 4.60 -9.64
N ILE A 124 6.13 3.44 -10.20
CA ILE A 124 6.97 2.44 -9.55
C ILE A 124 8.42 2.94 -9.54
N PRO A 125 9.02 3.22 -8.38
CA PRO A 125 10.38 3.73 -8.33
C PRO A 125 11.40 2.63 -8.68
N PRO A 126 12.60 3.00 -9.15
CA PRO A 126 13.73 2.08 -9.15
C PRO A 126 13.99 1.49 -7.76
N VAL A 127 14.52 0.26 -7.70
CA VAL A 127 14.75 -0.44 -6.42
C VAL A 127 15.68 0.37 -5.49
N LEU A 128 16.68 1.04 -6.07
CA LEU A 128 17.60 1.87 -5.29
C LEU A 128 16.90 3.09 -4.68
N ASP A 129 16.03 3.77 -5.43
CA ASP A 129 15.29 4.93 -4.95
C ASP A 129 14.31 4.54 -3.82
N GLU A 130 13.69 3.35 -3.95
CA GLU A 130 12.83 2.79 -2.90
C GLU A 130 13.66 2.53 -1.62
N ALA A 131 14.82 1.88 -1.73
CA ALA A 131 15.70 1.61 -0.61
C ALA A 131 16.17 2.90 0.10
N VAL A 132 16.55 3.94 -0.68
CA VAL A 132 16.92 5.24 -0.12
C VAL A 132 15.75 5.88 0.62
N ARG A 133 14.54 5.85 0.04
CA ARG A 133 13.33 6.36 0.71
C ARG A 133 13.05 5.64 2.03
N ASP A 134 13.21 4.32 2.05
CA ASP A 134 12.95 3.51 3.26
C ASP A 134 13.95 3.85 4.37
N VAL A 135 15.23 4.03 4.04
CA VAL A 135 16.25 4.49 5.01
C VAL A 135 15.93 5.89 5.52
N CYS A 136 15.53 6.82 4.64
CA CYS A 136 15.15 8.18 5.04
C CYS A 136 13.93 8.18 5.96
N ARG A 137 12.91 7.38 5.65
CA ARG A 137 11.71 7.23 6.50
C ARG A 137 12.07 6.64 7.86
N ALA A 138 12.82 5.53 7.89
CA ALA A 138 13.26 4.91 9.14
C ALA A 138 14.06 5.89 10.03
N ARG A 139 14.93 6.73 9.43
CA ARG A 139 15.65 7.79 10.15
C ARG A 139 14.68 8.83 10.73
N THR A 140 13.69 9.26 9.95
CA THR A 140 12.68 10.24 10.41
C THR A 140 11.88 9.66 11.57
N ASP A 141 11.37 8.44 11.43
CA ASP A 141 10.60 7.76 12.46
C ASP A 141 11.40 7.60 13.76
N ALA A 142 12.66 7.19 13.68
CA ALA A 142 13.55 7.09 14.85
C ALA A 142 13.81 8.45 15.52
N SER A 143 13.94 9.51 14.73
CA SER A 143 14.10 10.89 15.25
C SER A 143 12.85 11.37 15.99
N ASP A 144 11.67 11.08 15.43
CA ASP A 144 10.38 11.41 16.03
C ASP A 144 10.13 10.62 17.32
N ASP A 145 10.48 9.34 17.34
CA ASP A 145 10.38 8.50 18.53
C ASP A 145 11.30 8.99 19.65
N LEU A 146 12.54 9.36 19.30
CA LEU A 146 13.45 9.96 20.26
C LEU A 146 12.89 11.27 20.83
N SER A 147 12.32 12.11 19.98
CA SER A 147 11.71 13.40 20.40
C SER A 147 10.52 13.17 21.35
N ARG A 148 9.64 12.24 21.00
CA ARG A 148 8.52 11.81 21.85
C ARG A 148 8.98 11.23 23.20
N SER A 149 10.03 10.42 23.19
CA SER A 149 10.61 9.84 24.42
C SER A 149 11.20 10.92 25.33
N LYS A 150 11.92 11.88 24.75
CA LYS A 150 12.45 13.07 25.48
C LYS A 150 11.33 13.90 26.11
N GLN A 151 10.24 14.14 25.38
CA GLN A 151 9.09 14.88 25.90
C GLN A 151 8.41 14.13 27.06
N ARG A 152 8.19 12.82 26.92
CA ARG A 152 7.58 11.97 27.97
C ARG A 152 8.43 11.99 29.24
N LEU A 153 9.76 11.82 29.12
CA LEU A 153 10.66 11.85 30.27
C LEU A 153 10.70 13.24 30.91
N SER A 154 10.76 14.31 30.11
CA SER A 154 10.70 15.68 30.66
C SER A 154 9.42 15.94 31.44
N ALA A 155 8.27 15.50 30.91
CA ALA A 155 6.98 15.66 31.59
C ALA A 155 6.89 14.80 32.85
N PHE A 156 7.45 13.60 32.85
CA PHE A 156 7.54 12.74 34.04
C PHE A 156 8.35 13.39 35.16
N LEU A 157 9.56 13.86 34.85
CA LEU A 157 10.43 14.55 35.80
C LEU A 157 9.75 15.78 36.40
N LEU A 158 9.14 16.61 35.57
CA LEU A 158 8.45 17.81 36.02
C LEU A 158 7.27 17.49 36.96
N ARG A 159 6.47 16.47 36.67
CA ARG A 159 5.37 16.04 37.54
C ARG A 159 5.83 15.54 38.91
N ASN A 160 7.06 15.04 38.99
CA ASN A 160 7.65 14.55 40.23
C ASN A 160 8.52 15.62 40.93
N GLY A 161 8.42 16.89 40.51
CA GLY A 161 9.14 18.00 41.15
C GLY A 161 10.60 18.16 40.73
N PHE A 162 11.10 17.35 39.80
CA PHE A 162 12.46 17.46 39.30
C PHE A 162 12.57 18.46 38.15
N ASN A 163 13.19 19.59 38.43
CA ASN A 163 13.37 20.67 37.45
C ASN A 163 14.84 20.94 37.21
N TYR A 164 15.32 20.64 36.02
CA TYR A 164 16.68 20.94 35.63
C TYR A 164 16.84 22.43 35.30
N THR A 165 17.70 23.13 36.04
CA THR A 165 17.94 24.58 35.92
C THR A 165 19.09 24.95 34.98
N GLY A 166 19.75 23.95 34.36
CA GLY A 166 20.84 24.20 33.42
C GLY A 166 20.37 24.79 32.09
N LYS A 167 21.29 25.41 31.36
CA LYS A 167 21.02 26.18 30.13
C LYS A 167 20.37 25.34 29.02
N SER A 168 20.77 24.07 28.87
CA SER A 168 20.30 23.21 27.76
C SER A 168 20.01 21.80 28.22
N LYS A 169 18.84 21.27 27.82
CA LYS A 169 18.44 19.87 28.07
C LYS A 169 19.15 18.92 27.09
N TRP A 170 19.23 17.66 27.46
CA TRP A 170 19.77 16.53 26.66
C TRP A 170 21.28 16.63 26.35
N THR A 171 21.99 17.45 27.13
CA THR A 171 23.45 17.51 27.17
C THR A 171 24.01 16.48 28.16
N ALA A 172 25.33 16.25 28.12
CA ALA A 172 26.01 15.38 29.09
C ALA A 172 25.72 15.80 30.55
N ALA A 173 25.65 17.12 30.81
CA ALA A 173 25.31 17.67 32.13
C ALA A 173 23.87 17.32 32.55
N HIS A 174 22.89 17.48 31.64
CA HIS A 174 21.51 17.09 31.90
C HIS A 174 21.38 15.56 32.12
N MET A 175 22.11 14.75 31.35
CA MET A 175 22.10 13.30 31.51
C MET A 175 22.75 12.83 32.83
N ARG A 176 23.76 13.54 33.33
CA ARG A 176 24.30 13.28 34.69
C ARG A 176 23.25 13.59 35.75
N TYR A 177 22.65 14.78 35.69
CA TYR A 177 21.56 15.17 36.59
C TYR A 177 20.45 14.12 36.66
N ILE A 178 19.99 13.62 35.51
CA ILE A 178 18.93 12.58 35.46
C ILE A 178 19.38 11.26 36.12
N ARG A 179 20.65 10.90 36.04
CA ARG A 179 21.18 9.64 36.63
C ARG A 179 21.38 9.76 38.16
N GLU A 180 21.47 10.95 38.68
CA GLU A 180 21.68 11.24 40.10
C GLU A 180 20.35 11.45 40.86
N LEU A 181 19.21 11.44 40.16
CA LEU A 181 17.87 11.47 40.76
C LEU A 181 17.47 10.11 41.32
#